data_2d05fadd335738102f40f9fb57ba0188
#
_entry.id   2d05fadd335738102f40f9fb57ba0188
#
_cell.length_a   1.000
_cell.length_b   1.000
_cell.length_c   1.000
_cell.angle_alpha   90.00
_cell.angle_beta   90.00
_cell.angle_gamma   90.00
#
_symmetry.space_group_name_H-M   'P 1'
#
loop_
_entity.id
_entity.type
_entity.pdbx_description
1 polymer ?
#
loop_
_entity_poly.entity_id
_entity_poly.type
_entity_poly.pdbx_seq_one_letter_code
_entity_poly.pdbx_strand_id
1 'polypeptide(L)'
;MDRRQQKTRAAIFQAFNRLLEEKHFNNITVQEILDEANVGRSTFYSHFETKEALLKEMCTDIFDHIFSHELHSETSHDFSLSDHGLEEKITHLLYHLKDNKGNILGVLSGESGELFMRYFKEYLMTMFEQYPRSIRNDVPRDLALNHLVGSFVEAVKWWIETRMKMPPEELAACYLKLI
;
A
#
# COMPACT_ATOMS: atom_id res chain seq x y z
N MET A 1 -16.67 -0.32 17.34
CA MET A 1 -15.37 -0.53 18.03
C MET A 1 -15.28 0.47 19.17
N ASP A 2 -14.93 0.02 20.39
CA ASP A 2 -14.82 0.91 21.54
C ASP A 2 -13.64 1.89 21.38
N ARG A 3 -13.78 3.13 21.84
CA ARG A 3 -12.76 4.20 21.76
C ARG A 3 -11.41 3.77 22.35
N ARG A 4 -11.42 2.92 23.36
CA ARG A 4 -10.20 2.36 23.97
C ARG A 4 -9.50 1.40 23.01
N GLN A 5 -10.26 0.53 22.35
CA GLN A 5 -9.73 -0.41 21.35
C GLN A 5 -9.13 0.32 20.15
N GLN A 6 -9.77 1.41 19.68
CA GLN A 6 -9.24 2.24 18.59
C GLN A 6 -7.90 2.88 18.96
N LYS A 7 -7.79 3.43 20.18
CA LYS A 7 -6.52 4.03 20.66
C LYS A 7 -5.39 2.99 20.76
N THR A 8 -5.71 1.80 21.28
CA THR A 8 -4.75 0.70 21.39
C THR A 8 -4.28 0.24 20.01
N ARG A 9 -5.21 0.04 19.06
CA ARG A 9 -4.89 -0.31 17.70
C ARG A 9 -3.98 0.73 17.04
N ALA A 10 -4.31 2.01 17.16
CA ALA A 10 -3.49 3.11 16.63
C ALA A 10 -2.08 3.13 17.23
N ALA A 11 -1.93 2.86 18.55
CA ALA A 11 -0.63 2.79 19.19
C ALA A 11 0.23 1.63 18.65
N ILE A 12 -0.39 0.45 18.42
CA ILE A 12 0.29 -0.72 17.83
C ILE A 12 0.73 -0.41 16.40
N PHE A 13 -0.11 0.23 15.57
CA PHE A 13 0.26 0.64 14.22
C PHE A 13 1.40 1.64 14.20
N GLN A 14 1.37 2.67 15.05
CA GLN A 14 2.44 3.66 15.15
C GLN A 14 3.77 3.04 15.57
N ALA A 15 3.75 2.14 16.55
CA ALA A 15 4.92 1.41 16.99
C ALA A 15 5.50 0.54 15.86
N PHE A 16 4.65 -0.18 15.17
CA PHE A 16 5.05 -1.05 14.07
C PHE A 16 5.64 -0.23 12.89
N ASN A 17 5.04 0.90 12.54
CA ASN A 17 5.57 1.79 11.51
C ASN A 17 6.98 2.29 11.85
N ARG A 18 7.23 2.75 13.09
CA ARG A 18 8.57 3.17 13.54
C ARG A 18 9.59 2.05 13.41
N LEU A 19 9.22 0.84 13.84
CA LEU A 19 10.11 -0.32 13.73
C LEU A 19 10.43 -0.68 12.26
N LEU A 20 9.47 -0.53 11.34
CA LEU A 20 9.68 -0.73 9.91
C LEU A 20 10.59 0.31 9.26
N GLU A 21 10.65 1.54 9.81
CA GLU A 21 11.61 2.56 9.37
C GLU A 21 13.06 2.23 9.76
N GLU A 22 13.23 1.50 10.88
CA GLU A 22 14.55 1.20 11.45
C GLU A 22 15.11 -0.16 11.03
N LYS A 23 14.24 -1.14 10.75
CA LYS A 23 14.64 -2.51 10.45
C LYS A 23 13.66 -3.26 9.55
N HIS A 24 14.18 -4.33 8.94
CA HIS A 24 13.38 -5.21 8.09
C HIS A 24 12.30 -5.93 8.89
N PHE A 25 11.12 -6.11 8.29
CA PHE A 25 9.98 -6.80 8.90
C PHE A 25 10.34 -8.13 9.56
N ASN A 26 11.16 -8.96 8.88
CA ASN A 26 11.53 -10.27 9.40
C ASN A 26 12.30 -10.20 10.73
N ASN A 27 13.02 -9.10 10.96
CA ASN A 27 13.80 -8.86 12.18
C ASN A 27 12.98 -8.17 13.29
N ILE A 28 11.73 -7.80 13.02
CA ILE A 28 10.83 -7.23 14.02
C ILE A 28 10.14 -8.38 14.74
N THR A 29 10.26 -8.40 16.07
CA THR A 29 9.56 -9.34 16.93
C THR A 29 8.27 -8.73 17.49
N VAL A 30 7.30 -9.58 17.84
CA VAL A 30 6.10 -9.13 18.54
C VAL A 30 6.47 -8.44 19.85
N GLN A 31 7.51 -8.90 20.56
CA GLN A 31 7.94 -8.28 21.83
C GLN A 31 8.36 -6.82 21.62
N GLU A 32 9.13 -6.51 20.58
CA GLU A 32 9.52 -5.14 20.28
C GLU A 32 8.31 -4.25 19.95
N ILE A 33 7.31 -4.80 19.24
CA ILE A 33 6.06 -4.06 18.98
C ILE A 33 5.31 -3.76 20.29
N LEU A 34 5.27 -4.73 21.22
CA LEU A 34 4.64 -4.56 22.53
C LEU A 34 5.33 -3.49 23.36
N ASP A 35 6.67 -3.53 23.39
CA ASP A 35 7.50 -2.60 24.18
C ASP A 35 7.37 -1.17 23.61
N GLU A 36 7.45 -1.00 22.29
CA GLU A 36 7.32 0.30 21.61
C GLU A 36 5.89 0.87 21.72
N ALA A 37 4.86 0.02 21.62
CA ALA A 37 3.46 0.43 21.75
C ALA A 37 3.03 0.62 23.21
N ASN A 38 3.83 0.18 24.16
CA ASN A 38 3.48 0.11 25.58
C ASN A 38 2.15 -0.62 25.84
N VAL A 39 2.00 -1.83 25.23
CA VAL A 39 0.80 -2.66 25.39
C VAL A 39 1.17 -4.07 25.88
N GLY A 40 0.25 -4.67 26.63
CA GLY A 40 0.40 -6.04 27.08
C GLY A 40 0.19 -7.08 25.98
N ARG A 41 0.83 -8.25 26.10
CA ARG A 41 0.76 -9.36 25.14
C ARG A 41 -0.69 -9.80 24.87
N SER A 42 -1.51 -9.95 25.89
CA SER A 42 -2.93 -10.31 25.74
C SER A 42 -3.72 -9.25 24.95
N THR A 43 -3.37 -7.98 25.16
CA THR A 43 -3.97 -6.86 24.44
C THR A 43 -3.63 -6.91 22.96
N PHE A 44 -2.37 -7.18 22.61
CA PHE A 44 -1.94 -7.34 21.21
C PHE A 44 -2.73 -8.48 20.54
N TYR A 45 -2.73 -9.67 21.15
CA TYR A 45 -3.39 -10.84 20.57
C TYR A 45 -4.93 -10.75 20.54
N SER A 46 -5.54 -9.81 21.27
CA SER A 46 -6.96 -9.48 21.10
C SER A 46 -7.25 -8.63 19.86
N HIS A 47 -6.21 -8.02 19.26
CA HIS A 47 -6.32 -7.22 18.03
C HIS A 47 -5.75 -7.92 16.81
N PHE A 48 -4.62 -8.60 16.94
CA PHE A 48 -3.88 -9.20 15.82
C PHE A 48 -3.39 -10.59 16.23
N GLU A 49 -3.69 -11.60 15.43
CA GLU A 49 -3.25 -12.99 15.69
C GLU A 49 -1.73 -13.15 15.52
N THR A 50 -1.16 -12.43 14.55
CA THR A 50 0.28 -12.47 14.23
C THR A 50 0.77 -11.08 13.77
N LYS A 51 2.10 -10.92 13.65
CA LYS A 51 2.66 -9.69 13.04
C LYS A 51 2.38 -9.60 11.54
N GLU A 52 2.18 -10.73 10.86
CA GLU A 52 1.75 -10.80 9.46
C GLU A 52 0.30 -10.30 9.30
N ALA A 53 -0.58 -10.64 10.24
CA ALA A 53 -1.95 -10.10 10.30
C ALA A 53 -1.92 -8.57 10.51
N LEU A 54 -1.04 -8.07 11.39
CA LEU A 54 -0.82 -6.64 11.58
C LEU A 54 -0.33 -5.97 10.30
N LEU A 55 0.65 -6.57 9.59
CA LEU A 55 1.12 -6.06 8.30
C LEU A 55 0.00 -6.03 7.26
N LYS A 56 -0.79 -7.10 7.17
CA LYS A 56 -1.95 -7.18 6.26
C LYS A 56 -2.92 -6.03 6.51
N GLU A 57 -3.30 -5.81 7.76
CA GLU A 57 -4.22 -4.73 8.10
C GLU A 57 -3.64 -3.35 7.82
N MET A 58 -2.33 -3.15 8.07
CA MET A 58 -1.65 -1.91 7.70
C MET A 58 -1.70 -1.67 6.18
N CYS A 59 -1.43 -2.69 5.38
CA CYS A 59 -1.58 -2.61 3.92
C CYS A 59 -3.03 -2.30 3.52
N THR A 60 -3.99 -2.96 4.17
CA THR A 60 -5.42 -2.74 3.94
C THR A 60 -5.81 -1.29 4.24
N ASP A 61 -5.41 -0.75 5.39
CA ASP A 61 -5.73 0.64 5.77
C ASP A 61 -5.14 1.65 4.76
N ILE A 62 -3.91 1.43 4.27
CA ILE A 62 -3.29 2.26 3.23
C ILE A 62 -4.07 2.14 1.92
N PHE A 63 -4.39 0.92 1.49
CA PHE A 63 -5.06 0.70 0.21
C PHE A 63 -6.53 1.11 0.25
N ASP A 64 -7.25 0.84 1.34
CA ASP A 64 -8.65 1.26 1.50
C ASP A 64 -8.77 2.79 1.43
N HIS A 65 -7.81 3.52 2.01
CA HIS A 65 -7.77 4.97 1.88
C HIS A 65 -7.54 5.42 0.43
N ILE A 66 -6.57 4.81 -0.26
CA ILE A 66 -6.24 5.12 -1.66
C ILE A 66 -7.43 4.79 -2.59
N PHE A 67 -8.15 3.70 -2.30
CA PHE A 67 -9.26 3.20 -3.13
C PHE A 67 -10.64 3.66 -2.67
N SER A 68 -10.73 4.43 -1.56
CA SER A 68 -11.98 5.09 -1.19
C SER A 68 -12.47 5.95 -2.37
N HIS A 69 -13.79 5.94 -2.60
CA HIS A 69 -14.38 6.68 -3.72
C HIS A 69 -14.26 8.21 -3.59
N GLU A 70 -13.92 8.69 -2.41
CA GLU A 70 -13.73 10.12 -2.12
C GLU A 70 -12.23 10.43 -2.08
N LEU A 71 -11.74 11.09 -3.12
CA LEU A 71 -10.41 11.70 -3.13
C LEU A 71 -10.50 12.98 -2.30
N HIS A 72 -9.78 13.03 -1.19
CA HIS A 72 -9.73 14.20 -0.32
C HIS A 72 -8.48 15.04 -0.61
N SER A 73 -8.54 16.31 -0.25
CA SER A 73 -7.35 17.15 -0.20
C SER A 73 -6.44 16.68 0.94
N GLU A 74 -5.21 16.33 0.62
CA GLU A 74 -4.20 15.88 1.55
C GLU A 74 -3.01 16.84 1.61
N THR A 75 -2.14 16.68 2.62
CA THR A 75 -0.99 17.59 2.82
C THR A 75 0.02 17.55 1.68
N SER A 76 0.14 16.42 0.98
CA SER A 76 1.09 16.23 -0.12
C SER A 76 0.48 16.40 -1.52
N HIS A 77 -0.86 16.27 -1.65
CA HIS A 77 -1.56 16.33 -2.94
C HIS A 77 -3.06 16.59 -2.76
N ASP A 78 -3.71 17.14 -3.79
CA ASP A 78 -5.14 17.44 -3.77
C ASP A 78 -5.80 16.93 -5.06
N PHE A 79 -6.61 15.88 -4.94
CA PHE A 79 -7.40 15.30 -6.02
C PHE A 79 -8.91 15.52 -5.84
N SER A 80 -9.34 16.37 -4.91
CA SER A 80 -10.75 16.59 -4.57
C SER A 80 -11.59 17.14 -5.75
N LEU A 81 -10.95 17.74 -6.76
CA LEU A 81 -11.59 18.34 -7.93
C LEU A 81 -11.33 17.55 -9.24
N SER A 82 -10.76 16.36 -9.15
CA SER A 82 -10.31 15.60 -10.31
C SER A 82 -11.43 14.79 -10.99
N ASP A 83 -11.20 14.42 -12.25
CA ASP A 83 -12.16 13.64 -13.09
C ASP A 83 -12.20 12.14 -12.72
N HIS A 84 -11.49 11.74 -11.65
CA HIS A 84 -11.40 10.36 -11.16
C HIS A 84 -11.00 9.33 -12.23
N GLY A 85 -10.22 9.73 -13.23
CA GLY A 85 -9.66 8.86 -14.25
C GLY A 85 -8.61 7.88 -13.71
N LEU A 86 -8.25 6.87 -14.51
CA LEU A 86 -7.23 5.87 -14.14
C LEU A 86 -5.86 6.52 -13.86
N GLU A 87 -5.48 7.54 -14.63
CA GLU A 87 -4.21 8.27 -14.44
C GLU A 87 -4.13 8.90 -13.06
N GLU A 88 -5.20 9.54 -12.63
CA GLU A 88 -5.28 10.18 -11.32
C GLU A 88 -5.26 9.16 -10.18
N LYS A 89 -5.98 8.04 -10.32
CA LYS A 89 -5.93 6.95 -9.34
C LYS A 89 -4.52 6.35 -9.22
N ILE A 90 -3.84 6.14 -10.34
CA ILE A 90 -2.45 5.68 -10.34
C ILE A 90 -1.54 6.72 -9.68
N THR A 91 -1.70 7.98 -10.02
CA THR A 91 -0.90 9.08 -9.46
C THR A 91 -1.10 9.18 -7.95
N HIS A 92 -2.36 9.14 -7.48
CA HIS A 92 -2.72 9.14 -6.07
C HIS A 92 -2.08 7.98 -5.31
N LEU A 93 -2.20 6.76 -5.84
CA LEU A 93 -1.53 5.58 -5.30
C LEU A 93 -0.01 5.77 -5.18
N LEU A 94 0.63 6.33 -6.20
CA LEU A 94 2.09 6.56 -6.19
C LEU A 94 2.49 7.61 -5.16
N TYR A 95 1.67 8.64 -4.90
CA TYR A 95 1.91 9.59 -3.80
C TYR A 95 1.88 8.89 -2.45
N HIS A 96 0.88 8.06 -2.17
CA HIS A 96 0.82 7.30 -0.91
C HIS A 96 2.00 6.34 -0.73
N LEU A 97 2.44 5.68 -1.81
CA LEU A 97 3.64 4.84 -1.76
C LEU A 97 4.88 5.69 -1.45
N LYS A 98 4.97 6.90 -1.98
CA LYS A 98 6.09 7.83 -1.74
C LYS A 98 6.09 8.38 -0.32
N ASP A 99 4.92 8.75 0.20
CA ASP A 99 4.76 9.30 1.55
C ASP A 99 5.05 8.23 2.62
N ASN A 100 4.75 6.96 2.32
CA ASN A 100 5.05 5.81 3.17
C ASN A 100 6.37 5.09 2.81
N LYS A 101 7.28 5.77 2.12
CA LYS A 101 8.52 5.19 1.59
C LYS A 101 9.33 4.42 2.63
N GLY A 102 9.48 4.94 3.85
CA GLY A 102 10.22 4.28 4.93
C GLY A 102 9.65 2.91 5.25
N ASN A 103 8.34 2.85 5.49
CA ASN A 103 7.62 1.61 5.80
C ASN A 103 7.67 0.61 4.64
N ILE A 104 7.45 1.09 3.41
CA ILE A 104 7.45 0.26 2.21
C ILE A 104 8.83 -0.37 1.98
N LEU A 105 9.91 0.41 2.11
CA LEU A 105 11.27 -0.11 1.97
C LEU A 105 11.61 -1.12 3.06
N GLY A 106 11.17 -0.89 4.31
CA GLY A 106 11.34 -1.83 5.43
C GLY A 106 10.64 -3.17 5.19
N VAL A 107 9.46 -3.15 4.54
CA VAL A 107 8.71 -4.36 4.18
C VAL A 107 9.33 -5.06 2.96
N LEU A 108 9.68 -4.31 1.91
CA LEU A 108 10.14 -4.87 0.63
C LEU A 108 11.55 -5.48 0.68
N SER A 109 12.36 -5.12 1.66
CA SER A 109 13.75 -5.57 1.77
C SER A 109 13.93 -6.98 2.35
N GLY A 110 12.96 -7.89 2.19
CA GLY A 110 13.06 -9.27 2.68
C GLY A 110 11.96 -10.17 2.11
N GLU A 111 11.84 -11.38 2.63
CA GLU A 111 10.79 -12.34 2.26
C GLU A 111 9.37 -11.78 2.43
N SER A 112 9.19 -10.84 3.35
CA SER A 112 7.93 -10.09 3.53
C SER A 112 7.54 -9.22 2.34
N GLY A 113 8.49 -8.88 1.46
CA GLY A 113 8.22 -8.19 0.21
C GLY A 113 7.26 -8.96 -0.70
N GLU A 114 7.35 -10.29 -0.71
CA GLU A 114 6.41 -11.13 -1.47
C GLU A 114 4.99 -11.05 -0.89
N LEU A 115 4.85 -11.01 0.43
CA LEU A 115 3.55 -10.88 1.09
C LEU A 115 2.91 -9.52 0.80
N PHE A 116 3.68 -8.43 0.92
CA PHE A 116 3.23 -7.09 0.56
C PHE A 116 2.81 -7.03 -0.91
N MET A 117 3.65 -7.54 -1.82
CA MET A 117 3.35 -7.53 -3.25
C MET A 117 2.13 -8.37 -3.62
N ARG A 118 1.84 -9.44 -2.88
CA ARG A 118 0.59 -10.21 -3.05
C ARG A 118 -0.61 -9.35 -2.69
N TYR A 119 -0.63 -8.71 -1.53
CA TYR A 119 -1.72 -7.80 -1.14
C TYR A 119 -1.85 -6.63 -2.10
N PHE A 120 -0.73 -6.05 -2.52
CA PHE A 120 -0.70 -4.97 -3.48
C PHE A 120 -1.33 -5.38 -4.83
N LYS A 121 -1.00 -6.57 -5.33
CA LYS A 121 -1.61 -7.12 -6.55
C LYS A 121 -3.12 -7.32 -6.41
N GLU A 122 -3.60 -7.85 -5.29
CA GLU A 122 -5.04 -8.03 -5.03
C GLU A 122 -5.79 -6.70 -5.11
N TYR A 123 -5.25 -5.64 -4.50
CA TYR A 123 -5.82 -4.30 -4.58
C TYR A 123 -5.77 -3.70 -5.99
N LEU A 124 -4.65 -3.85 -6.70
CA LEU A 124 -4.52 -3.39 -8.07
C LEU A 124 -5.51 -4.07 -9.02
N MET A 125 -5.77 -5.37 -8.86
CA MET A 125 -6.80 -6.07 -9.62
C MET A 125 -8.15 -5.39 -9.46
N THR A 126 -8.58 -5.13 -8.23
CA THR A 126 -9.83 -4.43 -7.93
C THR A 126 -9.86 -3.02 -8.53
N MET A 127 -8.75 -2.29 -8.47
CA MET A 127 -8.63 -0.96 -9.07
C MET A 127 -8.81 -1.02 -10.59
N PHE A 128 -8.02 -1.82 -11.29
CA PHE A 128 -8.08 -1.86 -12.76
C PHE A 128 -9.42 -2.39 -13.29
N GLU A 129 -10.11 -3.26 -12.54
CA GLU A 129 -11.46 -3.73 -12.90
C GLU A 129 -12.49 -2.61 -12.97
N GLN A 130 -12.32 -1.53 -12.22
CA GLN A 130 -13.20 -0.35 -12.23
C GLN A 130 -13.02 0.51 -13.51
N TYR A 131 -11.94 0.29 -14.28
CA TYR A 131 -11.62 1.03 -15.50
C TYR A 131 -11.64 0.11 -16.73
N PRO A 132 -12.82 -0.40 -17.15
CA PRO A 132 -12.93 -1.39 -18.22
C PRO A 132 -12.44 -0.88 -19.59
N ARG A 133 -12.39 0.43 -19.80
CA ARG A 133 -11.86 1.05 -21.04
C ARG A 133 -10.35 0.90 -21.18
N SER A 134 -9.64 0.66 -20.09
CA SER A 134 -8.20 0.41 -20.08
C SER A 134 -7.86 -1.06 -20.29
N ILE A 135 -8.88 -1.94 -20.35
CA ILE A 135 -8.71 -3.38 -20.57
C ILE A 135 -8.98 -3.67 -22.03
N ARG A 136 -8.05 -4.32 -22.70
CA ARG A 136 -8.21 -4.75 -24.09
C ARG A 136 -9.37 -5.76 -24.20
N ASN A 137 -10.19 -5.59 -25.23
CA ASN A 137 -11.35 -6.45 -25.49
C ASN A 137 -11.05 -7.58 -26.51
N ASP A 138 -9.87 -7.54 -27.14
CA ASP A 138 -9.42 -8.50 -28.15
C ASP A 138 -8.61 -9.67 -27.58
N VAL A 139 -8.45 -9.70 -26.26
CA VAL A 139 -7.80 -10.79 -25.51
C VAL A 139 -8.65 -11.19 -24.30
N PRO A 140 -8.46 -12.40 -23.72
CA PRO A 140 -9.15 -12.79 -22.50
C PRO A 140 -8.97 -11.75 -21.38
N ARG A 141 -10.08 -11.37 -20.72
CA ARG A 141 -10.09 -10.29 -19.74
C ARG A 141 -9.15 -10.54 -18.56
N ASP A 142 -9.09 -11.78 -18.10
CA ASP A 142 -8.22 -12.21 -17.00
C ASP A 142 -6.73 -12.08 -17.35
N LEU A 143 -6.38 -12.41 -18.60
CA LEU A 143 -5.03 -12.23 -19.13
C LEU A 143 -4.67 -10.74 -19.21
N ALA A 144 -5.56 -9.90 -19.73
CA ALA A 144 -5.35 -8.46 -19.85
C ALA A 144 -5.17 -7.81 -18.47
N LEU A 145 -6.03 -8.14 -17.50
CA LEU A 145 -5.92 -7.66 -16.12
C LEU A 145 -4.61 -8.10 -15.46
N ASN A 146 -4.26 -9.38 -15.58
CA ASN A 146 -3.01 -9.89 -15.04
C ASN A 146 -1.79 -9.18 -15.65
N HIS A 147 -1.83 -8.88 -16.95
CA HIS A 147 -0.78 -8.11 -17.62
C HIS A 147 -0.68 -6.68 -17.08
N LEU A 148 -1.81 -5.95 -16.97
CA LEU A 148 -1.85 -4.59 -16.44
C LEU A 148 -1.30 -4.55 -15.01
N VAL A 149 -1.79 -5.40 -14.14
CA VAL A 149 -1.32 -5.47 -12.74
C VAL A 149 0.15 -5.86 -12.66
N GLY A 150 0.58 -6.86 -13.43
CA GLY A 150 1.96 -7.34 -13.43
C GLY A 150 2.93 -6.26 -13.90
N SER A 151 2.64 -5.61 -15.03
CA SER A 151 3.47 -4.54 -15.58
C SER A 151 3.53 -3.31 -14.66
N PHE A 152 2.41 -2.96 -14.00
CA PHE A 152 2.40 -1.87 -13.03
C PHE A 152 3.25 -2.18 -11.80
N VAL A 153 3.15 -3.39 -11.26
CA VAL A 153 3.98 -3.84 -10.14
C VAL A 153 5.47 -3.74 -10.47
N GLU A 154 5.87 -4.17 -11.68
CA GLU A 154 7.27 -4.05 -12.11
C GLU A 154 7.70 -2.58 -12.30
N ALA A 155 6.82 -1.71 -12.81
CA ALA A 155 7.09 -0.28 -12.89
C ALA A 155 7.28 0.36 -11.50
N VAL A 156 6.45 -0.03 -10.51
CA VAL A 156 6.60 0.44 -9.12
C VAL A 156 7.89 -0.08 -8.50
N LYS A 157 8.26 -1.34 -8.69
CA LYS A 157 9.54 -1.90 -8.20
C LYS A 157 10.73 -1.12 -8.77
N TRP A 158 10.77 -0.93 -10.09
CA TRP A 158 11.81 -0.12 -10.74
C TRP A 158 11.87 1.30 -10.14
N TRP A 159 10.73 1.92 -9.91
CA TRP A 159 10.65 3.26 -9.32
C TRP A 159 11.22 3.29 -7.90
N ILE A 160 10.91 2.30 -7.08
CA ILE A 160 11.46 2.14 -5.72
C ILE A 160 12.98 1.94 -5.78
N GLU A 161 13.48 1.06 -6.65
CA GLU A 161 14.92 0.81 -6.84
C GLU A 161 15.69 2.07 -7.29
N THR A 162 15.06 2.91 -8.10
CA THR A 162 15.59 4.21 -8.51
C THR A 162 15.40 5.31 -7.46
N ARG A 163 15.04 4.94 -6.23
CA ARG A 163 14.80 5.82 -5.08
C ARG A 163 13.66 6.81 -5.28
N MET A 164 12.66 6.44 -6.08
CA MET A 164 11.47 7.25 -6.38
C MET A 164 11.82 8.64 -6.92
N LYS A 165 12.87 8.73 -7.77
CA LYS A 165 13.35 10.00 -8.32
C LYS A 165 12.36 10.63 -9.30
N MET A 166 11.68 9.81 -10.09
CA MET A 166 10.64 10.27 -11.02
C MET A 166 9.41 10.74 -10.23
N PRO A 167 8.81 11.89 -10.56
CA PRO A 167 7.56 12.32 -9.95
C PRO A 167 6.42 11.31 -10.20
N PRO A 168 5.47 11.15 -9.25
CA PRO A 168 4.32 10.25 -9.41
C PRO A 168 3.53 10.46 -10.70
N GLU A 169 3.28 11.71 -11.08
CA GLU A 169 2.54 12.09 -12.30
C GLU A 169 3.26 11.62 -13.56
N GLU A 170 4.57 11.80 -13.59
CA GLU A 170 5.39 11.41 -14.74
C GLU A 170 5.43 9.88 -14.88
N LEU A 171 5.55 9.15 -13.76
CA LEU A 171 5.50 7.68 -13.78
C LEU A 171 4.14 7.19 -14.24
N ALA A 172 3.04 7.76 -13.74
CA ALA A 172 1.68 7.41 -14.15
C ALA A 172 1.49 7.62 -15.66
N ALA A 173 1.86 8.79 -16.16
CA ALA A 173 1.77 9.12 -17.58
C ALA A 173 2.65 8.21 -18.46
N CYS A 174 3.86 7.88 -18.02
CA CYS A 174 4.74 6.94 -18.72
C CYS A 174 4.14 5.53 -18.75
N TYR A 175 3.64 5.03 -17.62
CA TYR A 175 3.01 3.72 -17.55
C TYR A 175 1.82 3.59 -18.50
N LEU A 176 0.92 4.58 -18.51
CA LEU A 176 -0.25 4.59 -19.38
C LEU A 176 0.08 4.64 -20.88
N LYS A 177 1.26 5.10 -21.26
CA LYS A 177 1.73 5.04 -22.65
C LYS A 177 2.25 3.66 -23.05
N LEU A 178 2.55 2.80 -22.08
CA LEU A 178 3.09 1.46 -22.31
C LEU A 178 2.00 0.39 -22.45
N ILE A 179 0.74 0.70 -22.05
CA ILE A 179 -0.40 -0.23 -22.03
C ILE A 179 -1.51 0.13 -23.06
#